data_a29ba6a1e83c08807483e6c06a77e4d7
#
_entry.id   a29ba6a1e83c08807483e6c06a77e4d7
#
_cell.length_a   1.000
_cell.length_b   1.000
_cell.length_c   1.000
_cell.angle_alpha   90.00
_cell.angle_beta   90.00
_cell.angle_gamma   90.00
#
_symmetry.space_group_name_H-M   'P 1'
#
loop_
_entity.id
_entity.type
_entity.pdbx_description
1 polymer ?
#
loop_
_entity_poly.entity_id
_entity_poly.type
_entity_poly.pdbx_seq_one_letter_code
_entity_poly.pdbx_strand_id
1 'polypeptide(L)'
;MDACDVGRNSRGGVSEFDRDSLLIVYVDGDACPVKDEVYRVAGRHRLLTRVVSNSWLRLPESPLIELRVVADGLDAADDWIVKKIEPGDIAVAADIPLAARCLEKGAVVLRPSGKPFTVDNIGSALATRDLMADLRDRGVIRGDNPGFTKQDRIHFLNALENAVQAARRAGG
;
A
#
# COMPACT_ATOMS: atom_id res chain seq x y z
N MET A 1 7.95 -11.66 -28.61
CA MET A 1 8.01 -11.76 -28.15
C MET A 1 7.98 -11.88 -27.18
N ASP A 2 7.78 -11.88 -26.91
CA ASP A 2 7.74 -12.02 -25.89
C ASP A 2 8.40 -12.63 -25.26
N ALA A 3 8.85 -12.82 -25.76
CA ALA A 3 9.62 -13.64 -25.27
C ALA A 3 9.99 -13.25 -24.03
N CYS A 4 10.43 -12.41 -23.96
CA CYS A 4 10.89 -12.08 -22.86
C CYS A 4 10.04 -12.25 -21.88
N ASP A 5 9.26 -12.00 -21.98
CA ASP A 5 8.55 -12.01 -21.02
C ASP A 5 8.26 -13.18 -20.59
N VAL A 6 8.17 -13.77 -21.24
CA VAL A 6 7.88 -14.87 -20.96
C VAL A 6 8.54 -15.39 -19.99
N GLY A 7 9.53 -15.42 -20.18
CA GLY A 7 10.17 -16.08 -19.33
C GLY A 7 9.87 -15.80 -18.04
N ARG A 8 9.78 -14.84 -17.77
CA ARG A 8 9.75 -14.57 -16.60
C ARG A 8 8.86 -15.22 -15.88
N ASN A 9 8.02 -15.31 -16.33
CA ASN A 9 7.04 -15.71 -15.64
C ASN A 9 7.33 -16.93 -15.08
N SER A 10 7.92 -17.48 -15.71
CA SER A 10 8.04 -18.69 -15.28
C SER A 10 8.51 -18.64 -13.97
N ARG A 11 9.33 -17.88 -13.71
CA ARG A 11 9.84 -17.99 -12.61
C ARG A 11 9.06 -17.56 -11.62
N GLY A 12 8.25 -16.88 -11.68
CA GLY A 12 7.64 -16.43 -10.57
C GLY A 12 6.81 -17.38 -9.92
N GLY A 13 6.52 -18.33 -10.46
CA GLY A 13 5.70 -19.21 -9.76
C GLY A 13 4.27 -18.76 -9.70
N VAL A 14 3.96 -17.60 -10.01
CA VAL A 14 2.58 -17.18 -9.98
C VAL A 14 2.10 -17.26 -11.40
N SER A 15 1.19 -18.13 -11.67
CA SER A 15 0.73 -18.28 -13.02
C SER A 15 -0.20 -17.15 -13.38
N GLU A 16 -0.44 -17.03 -14.66
CA GLU A 16 -1.31 -16.01 -15.14
C GLU A 16 -2.68 -16.22 -14.59
N PHE A 17 -3.06 -17.42 -14.46
CA PHE A 17 -4.33 -17.75 -13.91
C PHE A 17 -4.46 -17.24 -12.49
N ASP A 18 -3.43 -17.43 -11.70
CA ASP A 18 -3.47 -16.96 -10.32
C ASP A 18 -3.54 -15.46 -10.24
N ARG A 19 -2.92 -14.80 -11.20
CA ARG A 19 -2.90 -13.37 -11.15
C ARG A 19 -4.27 -12.74 -11.26
N ASP A 20 -5.14 -13.35 -12.04
CA ASP A 20 -6.47 -12.79 -12.21
C ASP A 20 -7.29 -12.90 -10.94
N SER A 21 -7.02 -13.89 -10.13
CA SER A 21 -7.79 -14.04 -8.91
C SER A 21 -7.05 -13.56 -7.69
N LEU A 22 -5.79 -13.15 -7.86
CA LEU A 22 -5.03 -12.74 -6.71
C LEU A 22 -5.23 -11.30 -6.38
N LEU A 23 -5.42 -11.08 -5.12
CA LEU A 23 -5.41 -9.76 -4.54
C LEU A 23 -3.96 -9.31 -4.47
N ILE A 24 -3.67 -8.09 -4.82
CA ILE A 24 -2.32 -7.55 -4.74
C ILE A 24 -2.28 -6.46 -3.67
N VAL A 25 -1.22 -6.48 -2.88
CA VAL A 25 -1.00 -5.47 -1.85
C VAL A 25 0.05 -4.49 -2.36
N TYR A 26 -0.31 -3.21 -2.43
CA TYR A 26 0.62 -2.17 -2.87
C TYR A 26 1.11 -1.40 -1.65
N VAL A 27 2.39 -1.14 -1.58
CA VAL A 27 3.00 -0.45 -0.45
C VAL A 27 3.78 0.75 -0.95
N ASP A 28 3.54 1.91 -0.34
CA ASP A 28 4.35 3.09 -0.60
C ASP A 28 5.65 2.89 0.18
N GLY A 29 6.68 2.43 -0.50
CA GLY A 29 7.90 2.00 0.15
C GLY A 29 8.70 3.08 0.84
N ASP A 30 8.52 4.32 0.40
CA ASP A 30 9.30 5.41 0.96
C ASP A 30 8.80 5.87 2.32
N ALA A 31 7.58 5.52 2.68
CA ALA A 31 6.99 6.03 3.90
C ALA A 31 6.18 4.98 4.66
N CYS A 32 6.59 3.73 4.61
CA CYS A 32 5.81 2.69 5.27
C CYS A 32 6.62 2.02 6.37
N PRO A 33 6.29 2.28 7.64
CA PRO A 33 7.02 1.66 8.75
C PRO A 33 6.59 0.23 9.04
N VAL A 34 5.55 -0.26 8.36
CA VAL A 34 5.01 -1.60 8.63
C VAL A 34 5.25 -2.57 7.49
N LYS A 35 6.33 -2.38 6.73
CA LYS A 35 6.62 -3.28 5.62
C LYS A 35 6.75 -4.73 6.06
N ASP A 36 7.40 -4.98 7.20
CA ASP A 36 7.57 -6.34 7.68
C ASP A 36 6.23 -6.98 8.00
N GLU A 37 5.33 -6.21 8.57
CA GLU A 37 4.00 -6.70 8.87
C GLU A 37 3.23 -7.04 7.60
N VAL A 38 3.40 -6.22 6.57
CA VAL A 38 2.76 -6.49 5.29
C VAL A 38 3.28 -7.81 4.71
N TYR A 39 4.60 -7.99 4.73
CA TYR A 39 5.19 -9.22 4.19
C TYR A 39 4.68 -10.44 4.93
N ARG A 40 4.52 -10.32 6.25
CA ARG A 40 4.08 -11.43 7.06
C ARG A 40 2.65 -11.85 6.70
N VAL A 41 1.74 -10.88 6.64
CA VAL A 41 0.34 -11.20 6.34
C VAL A 41 0.18 -11.64 4.89
N ALA A 42 0.78 -10.89 3.97
CA ALA A 42 0.65 -11.21 2.56
C ALA A 42 1.27 -12.58 2.26
N GLY A 43 2.40 -12.87 2.88
CA GLY A 43 3.05 -14.16 2.68
C GLY A 43 2.21 -15.31 3.18
N ARG A 44 1.54 -15.12 4.33
CA ARG A 44 0.69 -16.15 4.89
C ARG A 44 -0.46 -16.49 3.94
N HIS A 45 -0.96 -15.49 3.24
CA HIS A 45 -2.07 -15.68 2.31
C HIS A 45 -1.60 -15.86 0.86
N ARG A 46 -0.29 -15.89 0.65
CA ARG A 46 0.31 -16.07 -0.69
C ARG A 46 -0.11 -14.97 -1.66
N LEU A 47 -0.10 -13.74 -1.18
CA LEU A 47 -0.45 -12.60 -2.01
C LEU A 47 0.80 -11.90 -2.50
N LEU A 48 0.73 -11.36 -3.69
CA LEU A 48 1.82 -10.58 -4.24
C LEU A 48 1.84 -9.22 -3.56
N THR A 49 3.02 -8.79 -3.11
CA THR A 49 3.21 -7.49 -2.52
C THR A 49 4.11 -6.69 -3.45
N ARG A 50 3.64 -5.53 -3.87
CA ARG A 50 4.43 -4.62 -4.70
C ARG A 50 4.83 -3.42 -3.88
N VAL A 51 6.11 -3.28 -3.65
CA VAL A 51 6.66 -2.14 -2.92
C VAL A 51 7.14 -1.14 -3.97
N VAL A 52 6.59 0.05 -3.95
CA VAL A 52 6.90 1.08 -4.95
C VAL A 52 7.68 2.18 -4.27
N SER A 53 8.80 2.56 -4.84
CA SER A 53 9.70 3.51 -4.21
C SER A 53 10.42 4.33 -5.26
N ASN A 54 10.88 5.51 -4.88
CA ASN A 54 11.69 6.33 -5.77
C ASN A 54 13.15 5.91 -5.74
N SER A 55 13.54 5.04 -4.82
CA SER A 55 14.91 4.59 -4.73
C SER A 55 14.95 3.10 -4.43
N TRP A 56 16.10 2.50 -4.64
CA TRP A 56 16.25 1.08 -4.39
C TRP A 56 16.13 0.80 -2.89
N LEU A 57 15.40 -0.23 -2.55
CA LEU A 57 15.24 -0.68 -1.18
C LEU A 57 15.61 -2.13 -1.09
N ARG A 58 16.16 -2.51 0.06
CA ARG A 58 16.48 -3.90 0.28
C ARG A 58 15.22 -4.60 0.79
N LEU A 59 14.80 -5.61 0.08
CA LEU A 59 13.60 -6.36 0.44
C LEU A 59 13.96 -7.83 0.67
N PRO A 60 13.13 -8.55 1.41
CA PRO A 60 13.34 -10.00 1.56
C PRO A 60 13.25 -10.67 0.19
N GLU A 61 14.02 -11.71 0.02
CA GLU A 61 13.97 -12.48 -1.22
C GLU A 61 12.76 -13.38 -1.19
N SER A 62 11.84 -13.13 -2.07
CA SER A 62 10.61 -13.91 -2.15
C SER A 62 9.98 -13.67 -3.52
N PRO A 63 9.44 -14.71 -4.15
CA PRO A 63 8.75 -14.51 -5.42
C PRO A 63 7.47 -13.72 -5.26
N LEU A 64 7.00 -13.53 -4.03
CA LEU A 64 5.79 -12.78 -3.78
C LEU A 64 6.03 -11.33 -3.39
N ILE A 65 7.29 -10.89 -3.36
CA ILE A 65 7.61 -9.51 -3.02
C ILE A 65 8.36 -8.90 -4.19
N GLU A 66 7.81 -7.84 -4.76
CA GLU A 66 8.41 -7.14 -5.88
C GLU A 66 8.76 -5.73 -5.49
N LEU A 67 9.91 -5.26 -5.89
CA LEU A 67 10.25 -3.85 -5.74
C LEU A 67 10.08 -3.17 -7.09
N ARG A 68 9.36 -2.08 -7.11
CA ARG A 68 9.25 -1.27 -8.31
C ARG A 68 9.87 0.08 -8.03
N VAL A 69 11.01 0.34 -8.63
CA VAL A 69 11.67 1.62 -8.48
C VAL A 69 11.19 2.50 -9.61
N VAL A 70 10.64 3.66 -9.28
CA VAL A 70 10.14 4.60 -10.28
C VAL A 70 11.06 5.80 -10.35
N ALA A 71 10.97 6.52 -11.44
CA ALA A 71 11.85 7.67 -11.62
C ALA A 71 11.58 8.72 -10.56
N ASP A 72 12.59 9.51 -10.25
CA ASP A 72 12.41 10.60 -9.31
C ASP A 72 11.36 11.55 -9.84
N GLY A 73 10.52 11.98 -8.97
CA GLY A 73 9.47 12.89 -9.34
C GLY A 73 8.55 13.02 -8.18
N LEU A 74 7.89 14.14 -8.09
CA LEU A 74 7.12 14.45 -6.92
C LEU A 74 6.09 13.38 -6.57
N ASP A 75 5.38 12.88 -7.50
CA ASP A 75 4.35 11.89 -7.22
C ASP A 75 4.53 10.63 -8.05
N ALA A 76 5.76 10.33 -8.44
CA ALA A 76 5.99 9.21 -9.35
C ALA A 76 5.53 7.88 -8.77
N ALA A 77 5.83 7.63 -7.49
CA ALA A 77 5.41 6.38 -6.85
C ALA A 77 3.89 6.32 -6.72
N ASP A 78 3.29 7.43 -6.32
CA ASP A 78 1.85 7.50 -6.16
C ASP A 78 1.16 7.27 -7.49
N ASP A 79 1.63 7.92 -8.55
CA ASP A 79 1.04 7.78 -9.87
C ASP A 79 1.13 6.34 -10.35
N TRP A 80 2.26 5.69 -10.10
CA TRP A 80 2.44 4.33 -10.53
C TRP A 80 1.44 3.41 -9.82
N ILE A 81 1.26 3.59 -8.51
CA ILE A 81 0.33 2.77 -7.73
C ILE A 81 -1.10 2.97 -8.26
N VAL A 82 -1.51 4.22 -8.44
CA VAL A 82 -2.86 4.51 -8.90
C VAL A 82 -3.12 3.92 -10.27
N LYS A 83 -2.10 3.96 -11.12
CA LYS A 83 -2.25 3.44 -12.47
C LYS A 83 -2.44 1.93 -12.48
N LYS A 84 -1.81 1.22 -11.56
CA LYS A 84 -1.82 -0.23 -11.55
C LYS A 84 -2.85 -0.86 -10.64
N ILE A 85 -3.28 -0.18 -9.61
CA ILE A 85 -4.18 -0.76 -8.62
C ILE A 85 -5.57 -0.96 -9.22
N GLU A 86 -6.21 -2.03 -8.82
CA GLU A 86 -7.52 -2.38 -9.34
C GLU A 86 -8.52 -2.55 -8.21
N PRO A 87 -9.80 -2.55 -8.53
CA PRO A 87 -10.82 -2.73 -7.48
C PRO A 87 -10.55 -4.02 -6.70
N GLY A 88 -10.63 -3.92 -5.40
CA GLY A 88 -10.40 -5.05 -4.52
C GLY A 88 -8.97 -5.19 -4.02
N ASP A 89 -8.01 -4.53 -4.68
CA ASP A 89 -6.64 -4.57 -4.20
C ASP A 89 -6.51 -3.76 -2.92
N ILE A 90 -5.40 -3.95 -2.21
CA ILE A 90 -5.16 -3.26 -0.95
C ILE A 90 -3.94 -2.35 -1.12
N ALA A 91 -4.03 -1.13 -0.66
CA ALA A 91 -2.91 -0.21 -0.63
C ALA A 91 -2.60 0.15 0.82
N VAL A 92 -1.31 0.20 1.16
CA VAL A 92 -0.86 0.61 2.48
C VAL A 92 -0.12 1.92 2.31
N ALA A 93 -0.68 2.99 2.81
CA ALA A 93 -0.09 4.31 2.63
C ALA A 93 -0.58 5.28 3.68
N ALA A 94 0.27 6.20 4.05
CA ALA A 94 -0.10 7.27 4.96
C ALA A 94 -0.49 8.54 4.21
N ASP A 95 -0.18 8.59 2.92
CA ASP A 95 -0.43 9.78 2.10
C ASP A 95 -1.91 9.87 1.78
N ILE A 96 -2.56 10.92 2.26
CA ILE A 96 -4.00 11.06 2.11
C ILE A 96 -4.44 11.28 0.67
N PRO A 97 -3.77 12.14 -0.12
CA PRO A 97 -4.14 12.26 -1.53
C PRO A 97 -4.02 10.94 -2.30
N LEU A 98 -2.98 10.16 -2.03
CA LEU A 98 -2.84 8.86 -2.67
C LEU A 98 -3.99 7.95 -2.26
N ALA A 99 -4.34 7.96 -0.97
CA ALA A 99 -5.44 7.14 -0.48
C ALA A 99 -6.73 7.49 -1.18
N ALA A 100 -7.00 8.78 -1.37
CA ALA A 100 -8.23 9.21 -2.03
C ALA A 100 -8.28 8.68 -3.47
N ARG A 101 -7.15 8.74 -4.17
CA ARG A 101 -7.10 8.26 -5.54
C ARG A 101 -7.32 6.75 -5.63
N CYS A 102 -6.74 6.01 -4.67
CA CYS A 102 -6.91 4.56 -4.66
C CYS A 102 -8.34 4.18 -4.34
N LEU A 103 -8.98 4.92 -3.43
CA LEU A 103 -10.38 4.66 -3.12
C LEU A 103 -11.28 4.87 -4.32
N GLU A 104 -10.95 5.85 -5.16
CA GLU A 104 -11.72 6.09 -6.38
C GLU A 104 -11.64 4.91 -7.33
N LYS A 105 -10.56 4.14 -7.25
CA LYS A 105 -10.39 2.96 -8.08
C LYS A 105 -11.07 1.73 -7.47
N GLY A 106 -11.67 1.87 -6.31
CA GLY A 106 -12.32 0.74 -5.66
C GLY A 106 -11.41 -0.10 -4.79
N ALA A 107 -10.21 0.38 -4.52
CA ALA A 107 -9.28 -0.35 -3.68
C ALA A 107 -9.53 -0.08 -2.20
N VAL A 108 -9.00 -0.98 -1.36
CA VAL A 108 -9.03 -0.80 0.08
C VAL A 108 -7.73 -0.13 0.49
N VAL A 109 -7.79 0.88 1.32
CA VAL A 109 -6.58 1.59 1.74
C VAL A 109 -6.46 1.59 3.25
N LEU A 110 -5.29 1.19 3.75
CA LEU A 110 -5.02 1.14 5.18
C LEU A 110 -3.86 2.06 5.52
N ARG A 111 -3.97 2.75 6.64
CA ARG A 111 -2.84 3.50 7.17
C ARG A 111 -1.91 2.54 7.90
N PRO A 112 -0.64 2.91 8.07
CA PRO A 112 0.27 2.09 8.87
C PRO A 112 -0.20 1.85 10.30
N SER A 113 -1.06 2.73 10.84
CA SER A 113 -1.62 2.53 12.17
C SER A 113 -2.76 1.52 12.19
N GLY A 114 -3.17 1.04 11.03
CA GLY A 114 -4.26 0.09 10.93
C GLY A 114 -5.62 0.70 10.68
N LYS A 115 -5.72 2.01 10.69
CA LYS A 115 -7.01 2.66 10.44
C LYS A 115 -7.27 2.70 8.95
N PRO A 116 -8.45 2.30 8.51
CA PRO A 116 -8.74 2.34 7.08
C PRO A 116 -9.16 3.74 6.64
N PHE A 117 -8.84 4.06 5.40
CA PHE A 117 -9.43 5.21 4.76
C PHE A 117 -10.67 4.71 4.04
N THR A 118 -11.75 5.48 4.11
CA THR A 118 -12.98 5.10 3.43
C THR A 118 -13.49 6.30 2.66
N VAL A 119 -14.41 6.04 1.74
CA VAL A 119 -15.04 7.13 1.00
C VAL A 119 -15.69 8.11 1.98
N ASP A 120 -16.23 7.59 3.09
CA ASP A 120 -16.90 8.44 4.06
C ASP A 120 -15.93 9.33 4.84
N ASN A 121 -14.74 8.82 5.15
CA ASN A 121 -13.85 9.62 6.00
C ASN A 121 -12.72 10.32 5.26
N ILE A 122 -12.56 10.08 3.95
CA ILE A 122 -11.43 10.64 3.24
C ILE A 122 -11.51 12.16 3.11
N GLY A 123 -12.70 12.68 2.97
CA GLY A 123 -12.88 14.13 2.88
C GLY A 123 -12.45 14.83 4.15
N SER A 124 -12.85 14.27 5.31
CA SER A 124 -12.45 14.81 6.58
C SER A 124 -10.95 14.71 6.76
N ALA A 125 -10.36 13.60 6.33
CA ALA A 125 -8.92 13.42 6.45
C ALA A 125 -8.17 14.44 5.62
N LEU A 126 -8.65 14.73 4.41
CA LEU A 126 -8.01 15.72 3.56
C LEU A 126 -8.11 17.11 4.19
N ALA A 127 -9.29 17.46 4.71
CA ALA A 127 -9.48 18.75 5.33
C ALA A 127 -8.60 18.90 6.57
N THR A 128 -8.49 17.87 7.37
CA THR A 128 -7.66 17.90 8.57
C THR A 128 -6.18 18.05 8.19
N ARG A 129 -5.75 17.35 7.15
CA ARG A 129 -4.38 17.44 6.68
C ARG A 129 -4.04 18.87 6.27
N ASP A 130 -4.94 19.50 5.53
CA ASP A 130 -4.70 20.87 5.07
C ASP A 130 -4.67 21.84 6.25
N LEU A 131 -5.56 21.65 7.21
CA LEU A 131 -5.58 22.49 8.38
C LEU A 131 -4.32 22.33 9.21
N MET A 132 -3.87 21.11 9.41
CA MET A 132 -2.66 20.87 10.20
C MET A 132 -1.42 21.43 9.52
N ALA A 133 -1.36 21.35 8.20
CA ALA A 133 -0.24 21.92 7.46
C ALA A 133 -0.22 23.44 7.65
N ASP A 134 -1.39 24.07 7.57
CA ASP A 134 -1.49 25.50 7.76
C ASP A 134 -1.07 25.92 9.17
N LEU A 135 -1.49 25.16 10.17
CA LEU A 135 -1.14 25.45 11.55
C LEU A 135 0.37 25.30 11.78
N ARG A 136 0.98 24.32 11.17
CA ARG A 136 2.43 24.16 11.30
C ARG A 136 3.17 25.32 10.65
N ASP A 137 2.70 25.75 9.48
CA ASP A 137 3.33 26.87 8.78
C ASP A 137 3.25 28.14 9.59
N ARG A 138 2.18 28.28 10.37
CA ARG A 138 2.02 29.46 11.23
C ARG A 138 2.70 29.33 12.57
N GLY A 139 3.31 28.18 12.82
CA GLY A 139 3.99 27.97 14.09
C GLY A 139 3.07 27.71 15.27
N VAL A 140 1.79 27.48 15.00
CA VAL A 140 0.82 27.25 16.07
C VAL A 140 1.03 25.89 16.72
N ILE A 141 1.39 24.89 15.93
CA ILE A 141 1.65 23.57 16.46
C ILE A 141 3.02 23.12 16.00
N ARG A 142 3.63 22.24 16.77
CA ARG A 142 4.91 21.70 16.39
C ARG A 142 4.68 20.51 15.48
N GLY A 143 5.64 20.22 14.66
CA GLY A 143 5.55 19.11 13.75
C GLY A 143 5.83 17.77 14.40
N ASP A 144 5.87 17.70 15.71
CA ASP A 144 6.19 16.46 16.38
C ASP A 144 5.08 15.45 16.24
N ASN A 145 5.41 14.30 15.73
CA ASN A 145 4.46 13.22 15.71
C ASN A 145 4.85 12.28 16.82
N PRO A 146 3.88 11.75 17.53
CA PRO A 146 4.20 10.70 18.47
C PRO A 146 4.80 9.58 17.64
N GLY A 147 5.82 8.97 18.08
CA GLY A 147 6.47 7.92 17.33
C GLY A 147 5.51 6.80 17.01
N PHE A 148 5.85 6.05 15.98
CA PHE A 148 5.06 4.90 15.59
C PHE A 148 5.27 3.83 16.67
N THR A 149 4.18 3.31 17.25
CA THR A 149 4.28 2.47 18.43
C THR A 149 4.09 0.99 18.09
N LYS A 150 4.45 0.15 19.06
CA LYS A 150 4.22 -1.27 18.93
C LYS A 150 2.72 -1.56 18.82
N GLN A 151 1.91 -0.78 19.52
CA GLN A 151 0.48 -0.93 19.46
C GLN A 151 -0.05 -0.65 18.05
N ASP A 152 0.53 0.35 17.39
CA ASP A 152 0.17 0.65 16.02
C ASP A 152 0.46 -0.53 15.10
N ARG A 153 1.58 -1.21 15.33
CA ARG A 153 1.94 -2.38 14.52
C ARG A 153 0.96 -3.52 14.72
N ILE A 154 0.52 -3.73 15.95
CA ILE A 154 -0.44 -4.78 16.26
C ILE A 154 -1.78 -4.46 15.60
N HIS A 155 -2.21 -3.20 15.71
CA HIS A 155 -3.46 -2.79 15.08
C HIS A 155 -3.38 -2.98 13.57
N PHE A 156 -2.23 -2.65 12.99
CA PHE A 156 -2.06 -2.79 11.55
C PHE A 156 -2.13 -4.27 11.13
N LEU A 157 -1.44 -5.14 11.88
CA LEU A 157 -1.47 -6.56 11.54
C LEU A 157 -2.90 -7.08 11.53
N ASN A 158 -3.68 -6.73 12.53
CA ASN A 158 -5.06 -7.17 12.61
C ASN A 158 -5.90 -6.57 11.49
N ALA A 159 -5.69 -5.30 11.21
CA ALA A 159 -6.47 -4.63 10.17
C ALA A 159 -6.18 -5.22 8.80
N LEU A 160 -4.90 -5.49 8.52
CA LEU A 160 -4.54 -6.05 7.23
C LEU A 160 -5.07 -7.47 7.09
N GLU A 161 -4.97 -8.26 8.15
CA GLU A 161 -5.50 -9.62 8.13
C GLU A 161 -7.00 -9.59 7.83
N ASN A 162 -7.73 -8.72 8.51
CA ASN A 162 -9.17 -8.59 8.29
C ASN A 162 -9.49 -8.12 6.89
N ALA A 163 -8.71 -7.18 6.36
CA ALA A 163 -8.92 -6.67 5.02
C ALA A 163 -8.70 -7.75 3.97
N VAL A 164 -7.66 -8.57 4.15
CA VAL A 164 -7.39 -9.65 3.21
C VAL A 164 -8.53 -10.67 3.23
N GLN A 165 -8.99 -11.04 4.41
CA GLN A 165 -10.06 -12.00 4.50
C GLN A 165 -11.35 -11.47 3.91
N ALA A 166 -11.65 -10.19 4.14
CA ALA A 166 -12.84 -9.59 3.56
C ALA A 166 -12.75 -9.54 2.04
N ALA A 167 -11.58 -9.21 1.50
CA ALA A 167 -11.39 -9.14 0.07
C ALA A 167 -11.53 -10.52 -0.57
N ARG A 168 -11.04 -11.56 0.10
CA ARG A 168 -11.15 -12.91 -0.43
C ARG A 168 -12.60 -13.38 -0.44
N ARG A 169 -13.35 -13.02 0.60
CA ARG A 169 -14.76 -13.39 0.63
C ARG A 169 -15.54 -12.69 -0.48
N ALA A 170 -15.20 -11.42 -0.72
CA ALA A 170 -15.88 -10.66 -1.76
C ALA A 170 -15.52 -11.17 -3.16
N GLY A 171 -14.30 -11.63 -3.33
CA GLY A 171 -13.86 -12.09 -4.63
C GLY A 171 -14.21 -13.54 -4.89
N GLY A 172 -14.49 -14.28 -3.84
CA GLY A 172 -14.79 -15.65 -3.99
C GLY A 172 -16.27 -15.91 -4.01
#